data_5dcf39d8947012a83c0d360aaf317d35
#
_entry.id   5dcf39d8947012a83c0d360aaf317d35
#
_cell.length_a   1.000
_cell.length_b   1.000
_cell.length_c   1.000
_cell.angle_alpha   90.00
_cell.angle_beta   90.00
_cell.angle_gamma   90.00
#
_symmetry.space_group_name_H-M   'P 1'
#
loop_
_entity.id
_entity.type
_entity.pdbx_description
1 polymer ?
#
loop_
_entity_poly.entity_id
_entity_poly.type
_entity_poly.pdbx_seq_one_letter_code
_entity_poly.pdbx_strand_id
1 'polypeptide(L)'
;MAAAGAVTAGETMAMTLITCSGLSNVGRLTTAVAQNVLIRHPGRFEWVRAQAGPGAIAEATDGADLVIALDGCEDCCGSRKAAEAGMEPSLRLRATELGVVKDGRAEVRYAEIETVARAVLAAAEGRQ
;
A
#
# COMPACT_ATOMS: atom_id res chain seq x y z
N MET A 1 6.13 -27.12 12.80
CA MET A 1 5.47 -27.05 12.61
C MET A 1 4.88 -27.50 12.29
N ALA A 2 4.93 -27.21 12.16
CA ALA A 2 4.40 -27.47 11.80
C ALA A 2 3.91 -27.39 11.56
N ALA A 3 3.83 -27.48 11.48
CA ALA A 3 3.34 -27.41 11.14
C ALA A 3 3.00 -27.01 11.10
N ALA A 4 3.29 -26.94 11.26
CA ALA A 4 2.88 -26.52 11.22
C ALA A 4 2.37 -26.13 10.96
N GLY A 5 2.67 -26.43 11.21
CA GLY A 5 1.85 -25.62 10.83
C GLY A 5 1.02 -25.56 9.83
N ALA A 6 0.22 -25.83 9.92
CA ALA A 6 -0.88 -25.69 9.04
C ALA A 6 -1.29 -24.24 8.81
N VAL A 7 -0.35 -23.31 8.96
CA VAL A 7 -0.60 -21.90 8.69
C VAL A 7 -0.58 -21.70 7.19
N THR A 8 -1.61 -21.06 6.65
CA THR A 8 -1.68 -20.81 5.20
C THR A 8 -0.70 -19.71 4.81
N ALA A 9 -0.34 -19.68 3.52
CA ALA A 9 0.53 -18.64 3.01
C ALA A 9 -0.02 -17.25 3.31
N GLY A 10 -1.34 -17.05 3.19
CA GLY A 10 -1.96 -15.77 3.46
C GLY A 10 -1.84 -15.32 4.91
N GLU A 11 -1.85 -16.27 5.82
CA GLU A 11 -1.75 -15.96 7.25
C GLU A 11 -0.33 -15.65 7.67
N THR A 12 0.66 -16.24 7.00
CA THR A 12 2.06 -16.06 7.34
C THR A 12 2.76 -15.03 6.47
N MET A 13 2.10 -14.59 5.40
CA MET A 13 2.72 -13.66 4.47
C MET A 13 2.87 -12.29 5.09
N ALA A 14 4.11 -11.81 5.16
CA ALA A 14 4.41 -10.47 5.64
C ALA A 14 4.24 -9.50 4.47
N MET A 15 3.34 -8.54 4.62
CA MET A 15 3.04 -7.59 3.55
C MET A 15 3.28 -6.17 4.02
N THR A 16 3.91 -5.37 3.18
CA THR A 16 4.14 -3.96 3.46
C THR A 16 3.45 -3.12 2.39
N LEU A 17 2.75 -2.09 2.83
CA LEU A 17 2.08 -1.13 1.97
C LEU A 17 2.82 0.19 2.06
N ILE A 18 3.34 0.67 0.93
CA ILE A 18 3.99 1.97 0.83
C ILE A 18 2.99 2.91 0.17
N THR A 19 2.68 4.04 0.81
CA THR A 19 1.72 4.99 0.24
C THR A 19 2.39 6.29 -0.14
N CYS A 20 1.86 6.92 -1.19
CA CYS A 20 2.24 8.27 -1.60
C CYS A 20 1.99 9.27 -0.48
N SER A 21 0.82 9.25 0.11
CA SER A 21 0.41 10.08 1.26
C SER A 21 0.70 11.58 1.07
N GLY A 22 0.62 12.05 -0.17
CA GLY A 22 0.80 13.47 -0.46
C GLY A 22 -0.41 14.29 -0.05
N LEU A 23 -0.37 15.60 -0.34
CA LEU A 23 -1.39 16.55 0.10
C LEU A 23 -2.58 16.67 -0.83
N SER A 24 -2.47 16.22 -2.09
CA SER A 24 -3.60 16.25 -3.01
C SER A 24 -4.66 15.24 -2.57
N ASN A 25 -5.85 15.32 -3.18
CA ASN A 25 -6.91 14.37 -2.86
C ASN A 25 -6.46 12.92 -3.06
N VAL A 26 -5.76 12.63 -4.15
CA VAL A 26 -5.30 11.27 -4.41
C VAL A 26 -4.21 10.84 -3.43
N GLY A 27 -3.36 11.76 -3.00
CA GLY A 27 -2.36 11.46 -1.97
C GLY A 27 -3.01 11.18 -0.62
N ARG A 28 -3.99 12.01 -0.22
CA ARG A 28 -4.73 11.80 1.01
C ARG A 28 -5.55 10.51 0.95
N LEU A 29 -6.03 10.16 -0.24
CA LEU A 29 -6.76 8.92 -0.45
C LEU A 29 -5.87 7.72 -0.11
N THR A 30 -4.60 7.72 -0.53
CA THR A 30 -3.73 6.58 -0.24
C THR A 30 -3.56 6.36 1.26
N THR A 31 -3.47 7.46 2.02
CA THR A 31 -3.42 7.38 3.48
C THR A 31 -4.69 6.77 4.05
N ALA A 32 -5.85 7.24 3.57
CA ALA A 32 -7.14 6.73 4.05
C ALA A 32 -7.31 5.25 3.71
N VAL A 33 -6.84 4.83 2.53
CA VAL A 33 -6.88 3.42 2.14
C VAL A 33 -6.02 2.58 3.06
N ALA A 34 -4.80 3.03 3.37
CA ALA A 34 -3.93 2.30 4.27
C ALA A 34 -4.57 2.13 5.63
N GLN A 35 -5.15 3.20 6.18
CA GLN A 35 -5.83 3.13 7.46
C GLN A 35 -6.99 2.15 7.43
N ASN A 36 -7.77 2.17 6.35
CA ASN A 36 -8.91 1.28 6.17
C ASN A 36 -8.45 -0.18 6.15
N VAL A 37 -7.41 -0.47 5.38
CA VAL A 37 -6.90 -1.83 5.23
C VAL A 37 -6.33 -2.35 6.56
N LEU A 38 -5.59 -1.51 7.28
CA LEU A 38 -5.02 -1.91 8.56
C LEU A 38 -6.09 -2.19 9.61
N ILE A 39 -7.14 -1.37 9.64
CA ILE A 39 -8.22 -1.56 10.61
C ILE A 39 -9.01 -2.82 10.31
N ARG A 40 -9.30 -3.09 9.04
CA ARG A 40 -10.09 -4.25 8.65
C ARG A 40 -9.32 -5.56 8.69
N HIS A 41 -8.00 -5.48 8.55
CA HIS A 41 -7.14 -6.67 8.47
C HIS A 41 -5.96 -6.50 9.42
N PRO A 42 -6.22 -6.45 10.73
CA PRO A 42 -5.16 -6.19 11.70
C PRO A 42 -4.09 -7.27 11.63
N GLY A 43 -2.85 -6.86 11.69
CA GLY A 43 -1.72 -7.77 11.68
C GLY A 43 -1.30 -8.29 10.31
N ARG A 44 -2.06 -7.96 9.25
CA ARG A 44 -1.75 -8.44 7.90
C ARG A 44 -0.75 -7.56 7.18
N PHE A 45 -0.78 -6.25 7.44
CA PHE A 45 0.00 -5.27 6.71
C PHE A 45 0.84 -4.42 7.65
N GLU A 46 2.05 -4.11 7.22
CA GLU A 46 2.81 -3.01 7.78
C GLU A 46 2.69 -1.84 6.80
N TRP A 47 2.60 -0.63 7.30
CA TRP A 47 2.37 0.55 6.48
C TRP A 47 3.50 1.55 6.68
N VAL A 48 4.02 2.09 5.58
CA VAL A 48 5.01 3.15 5.63
C VAL A 48 4.64 4.20 4.58
N ARG A 49 4.80 5.46 4.96
CA ARG A 49 4.53 6.57 4.05
C ARG A 49 5.81 6.95 3.32
N ALA A 50 5.67 7.40 2.07
CA ALA A 50 6.82 7.81 1.28
C ALA A 50 7.63 8.90 1.99
N GLN A 51 6.94 9.79 2.71
CA GLN A 51 7.59 10.90 3.43
C GLN A 51 8.45 10.46 4.60
N ALA A 52 8.28 9.22 5.05
CA ALA A 52 9.09 8.72 6.17
C ALA A 52 10.56 8.55 5.79
N GLY A 53 10.85 8.50 4.50
CA GLY A 53 12.20 8.46 4.00
C GLY A 53 12.73 7.04 3.72
N PRO A 54 13.86 6.96 3.00
CA PRO A 54 14.38 5.67 2.56
C PRO A 54 14.71 4.70 3.69
N GLY A 55 15.22 5.20 4.82
CA GLY A 55 15.55 4.36 5.95
C GLY A 55 14.33 3.67 6.54
N ALA A 56 13.25 4.44 6.70
CA ALA A 56 12.00 3.88 7.24
C ALA A 56 11.39 2.88 6.27
N ILE A 57 11.47 3.16 4.96
CA ILE A 57 10.97 2.24 3.95
C ILE A 57 11.78 0.94 3.96
N ALA A 58 13.09 1.04 4.04
CA ALA A 58 13.95 -0.14 4.09
C ALA A 58 13.62 -1.00 5.31
N GLU A 59 13.40 -0.36 6.46
CA GLU A 59 13.05 -1.07 7.68
C GLU A 59 11.68 -1.75 7.56
N ALA A 60 10.70 -1.02 7.05
CA ALA A 60 9.33 -1.54 6.95
C ALA A 60 9.21 -2.68 5.93
N THR A 61 10.10 -2.72 4.95
CA THR A 61 10.06 -3.75 3.90
C THR A 61 11.00 -4.91 4.17
N ASP A 62 11.81 -4.81 5.22
CA ASP A 62 12.77 -5.87 5.55
C ASP A 62 12.02 -7.15 5.92
N GLY A 63 12.31 -8.21 5.20
CA GLY A 63 11.65 -9.50 5.41
C GLY A 63 10.23 -9.60 4.88
N ALA A 64 9.75 -8.58 4.18
CA ALA A 64 8.40 -8.63 3.61
C ALA A 64 8.36 -9.59 2.43
N ASP A 65 7.32 -10.41 2.39
CA ASP A 65 7.09 -11.32 1.26
C ASP A 65 6.46 -10.60 0.08
N LEU A 66 5.72 -9.55 0.35
CA LEU A 66 5.03 -8.78 -0.69
C LEU A 66 5.08 -7.30 -0.31
N VAL A 67 5.52 -6.49 -1.24
CA VAL A 67 5.54 -5.04 -1.07
C VAL A 67 4.66 -4.41 -2.13
N ILE A 68 3.65 -3.67 -1.70
CA ILE A 68 2.73 -2.98 -2.59
C ILE A 68 2.98 -1.49 -2.47
N ALA A 69 3.25 -0.83 -3.59
CA ALA A 69 3.32 0.62 -3.63
C ALA A 69 1.97 1.14 -4.13
N LEU A 70 1.31 1.94 -3.30
CA LEU A 70 0.05 2.57 -3.66
C LEU A 70 0.31 4.06 -3.88
N ASP A 71 0.28 4.46 -5.13
CA ASP A 71 0.51 5.83 -5.54
C ASP A 71 -0.82 6.51 -5.87
N GLY A 72 -0.86 7.83 -5.64
CA GLY A 72 -2.07 8.60 -5.94
C GLY A 72 -2.18 8.89 -7.42
N CYS A 73 -1.08 9.29 -8.03
CA CYS A 73 -1.07 9.74 -9.42
C CYS A 73 0.22 9.34 -10.11
N GLU A 74 0.39 9.86 -11.33
CA GLU A 74 1.54 9.53 -12.17
C GLU A 74 2.89 9.96 -11.61
N ASP A 75 2.91 10.81 -10.58
CA ASP A 75 4.17 11.18 -9.93
C ASP A 75 4.81 9.99 -9.21
N CYS A 76 4.02 9.01 -8.81
CA CYS A 76 4.49 7.75 -8.25
C CYS A 76 5.49 7.93 -7.10
N CYS A 77 5.13 8.81 -6.13
CA CYS A 77 6.03 9.14 -5.03
C CYS A 77 6.43 7.92 -4.20
N GLY A 78 5.48 7.03 -3.94
CA GLY A 78 5.76 5.81 -3.19
C GLY A 78 6.75 4.91 -3.90
N SER A 79 6.55 4.70 -5.20
CA SER A 79 7.44 3.86 -6.00
C SER A 79 8.83 4.49 -6.10
N ARG A 80 8.89 5.81 -6.27
CA ARG A 80 10.18 6.50 -6.36
C ARG A 80 10.96 6.43 -5.05
N LYS A 81 10.27 6.63 -3.93
CA LYS A 81 10.91 6.55 -2.62
C LYS A 81 11.38 5.14 -2.30
N ALA A 82 10.62 4.14 -2.74
CA ALA A 82 11.05 2.76 -2.60
C ALA A 82 12.35 2.52 -3.37
N ALA A 83 12.45 3.05 -4.58
CA ALA A 83 13.67 2.92 -5.39
C ALA A 83 14.86 3.59 -4.68
N GLU A 84 14.65 4.74 -4.05
CA GLU A 84 15.69 5.40 -3.28
C GLU A 84 16.16 4.55 -2.11
N ALA A 85 15.29 3.73 -1.56
CA ALA A 85 15.62 2.80 -0.48
C ALA A 85 16.26 1.51 -0.99
N GLY A 86 16.46 1.39 -2.30
CA GLY A 86 17.03 0.19 -2.90
C GLY A 86 16.03 -0.95 -3.02
N MET A 87 14.73 -0.64 -2.99
CA MET A 87 13.67 -1.63 -2.97
C MET A 87 12.78 -1.47 -4.20
N GLU A 88 12.46 -2.58 -4.86
CA GLU A 88 11.51 -2.58 -5.95
C GLU A 88 10.20 -3.21 -5.46
N PRO A 89 9.09 -2.47 -5.50
CA PRO A 89 7.82 -3.04 -5.05
C PRO A 89 7.42 -4.24 -5.89
N SER A 90 6.82 -5.24 -5.26
CA SER A 90 6.30 -6.42 -5.96
C SER A 90 5.13 -6.02 -6.85
N LEU A 91 4.30 -5.11 -6.38
CA LEU A 91 3.12 -4.63 -7.09
C LEU A 91 3.02 -3.12 -6.96
N ARG A 92 2.51 -2.48 -8.00
CA ARG A 92 2.27 -1.04 -8.01
C ARG A 92 0.83 -0.79 -8.40
N LEU A 93 0.15 0.01 -7.58
CA LEU A 93 -1.21 0.43 -7.85
C LEU A 93 -1.23 1.96 -7.87
N ARG A 94 -2.08 2.52 -8.71
CA ARG A 94 -2.20 3.96 -8.84
C ARG A 94 -3.67 4.35 -8.81
N ALA A 95 -4.05 5.22 -7.87
CA ALA A 95 -5.44 5.59 -7.68
C ALA A 95 -6.06 6.17 -8.96
N THR A 96 -5.30 6.98 -9.70
CA THR A 96 -5.83 7.56 -10.93
C THR A 96 -6.12 6.53 -12.01
N GLU A 97 -5.42 5.40 -11.98
CA GLU A 97 -5.69 4.30 -12.89
C GLU A 97 -6.90 3.49 -12.45
N LEU A 98 -7.34 3.67 -11.22
CA LEU A 98 -8.49 2.98 -10.66
C LEU A 98 -9.75 3.86 -10.72
N GLY A 99 -9.68 4.96 -11.45
CA GLY A 99 -10.83 5.81 -11.70
C GLY A 99 -10.97 7.03 -10.80
N VAL A 100 -10.00 7.26 -9.91
CA VAL A 100 -10.04 8.43 -9.04
C VAL A 100 -9.41 9.62 -9.76
N VAL A 101 -10.15 10.73 -9.83
CA VAL A 101 -9.67 11.93 -10.51
C VAL A 101 -8.84 12.78 -9.56
N LYS A 102 -7.66 13.17 -10.00
CA LYS A 102 -6.81 14.04 -9.19
C LYS A 102 -7.36 15.46 -9.23
N ASP A 103 -7.76 15.96 -8.07
CA ASP A 103 -8.22 17.33 -7.89
C ASP A 103 -7.77 17.75 -6.49
N GLY A 104 -6.78 18.63 -6.42
CA GLY A 104 -6.14 18.99 -5.16
C GLY A 104 -7.09 19.50 -4.09
N ARG A 105 -8.26 20.03 -4.48
CA ARG A 105 -9.23 20.58 -3.54
C ARG A 105 -10.35 19.61 -3.21
N ALA A 106 -10.50 18.53 -3.95
CA ALA A 106 -11.59 17.60 -3.73
C ALA A 106 -11.43 16.86 -2.41
N GLU A 107 -12.55 16.52 -1.80
CA GLU A 107 -12.54 15.68 -0.61
C GLU A 107 -12.36 14.23 -1.02
N VAL A 108 -11.78 13.44 -0.14
CA VAL A 108 -11.67 12.00 -0.33
C VAL A 108 -13.03 11.39 -0.01
N ARG A 109 -13.57 10.64 -0.97
CA ARG A 109 -14.89 10.04 -0.82
C ARG A 109 -14.79 8.60 -0.36
N TYR A 110 -15.75 8.18 0.45
CA TYR A 110 -15.77 6.82 0.96
C TYR A 110 -15.78 5.79 -0.18
N ALA A 111 -16.55 6.04 -1.23
CA ALA A 111 -16.61 5.12 -2.37
C ALA A 111 -15.26 4.94 -3.04
N GLU A 112 -14.46 6.01 -3.09
CA GLU A 112 -13.10 5.95 -3.64
C GLU A 112 -12.18 5.13 -2.74
N ILE A 113 -12.30 5.30 -1.44
CA ILE A 113 -11.53 4.51 -0.48
C ILE A 113 -11.85 3.04 -0.67
N GLU A 114 -13.13 2.71 -0.76
CA GLU A 114 -13.58 1.33 -0.95
C GLU A 114 -13.04 0.72 -2.24
N THR A 115 -13.10 1.46 -3.34
CA THR A 115 -12.62 0.98 -4.63
C THR A 115 -11.14 0.65 -4.58
N VAL A 116 -10.34 1.56 -4.03
CA VAL A 116 -8.89 1.38 -4.01
C VAL A 116 -8.49 0.33 -2.96
N ALA A 117 -9.17 0.31 -1.82
CA ALA A 117 -8.91 -0.71 -0.80
C ALA A 117 -9.16 -2.11 -1.35
N ARG A 118 -10.24 -2.29 -2.11
CA ARG A 118 -10.52 -3.59 -2.74
C ARG A 118 -9.41 -3.98 -3.72
N ALA A 119 -8.88 -3.01 -4.46
CA ALA A 119 -7.80 -3.29 -5.40
C ALA A 119 -6.53 -3.73 -4.65
N VAL A 120 -6.23 -3.11 -3.51
CA VAL A 120 -5.09 -3.50 -2.68
C VAL A 120 -5.27 -4.94 -2.18
N LEU A 121 -6.45 -5.26 -1.67
CA LEU A 121 -6.71 -6.58 -1.12
C LEU A 121 -6.70 -7.64 -2.21
N ALA A 122 -7.28 -7.35 -3.38
CA ALA A 122 -7.27 -8.27 -4.50
C ALA A 122 -5.84 -8.53 -4.99
N ALA A 123 -5.02 -7.50 -5.04
CA ALA A 123 -3.62 -7.64 -5.44
C ALA A 123 -2.86 -8.52 -4.43
N ALA A 124 -3.11 -8.32 -3.15
CA ALA A 124 -2.46 -9.11 -2.10
C ALA A 124 -2.89 -10.58 -2.20
N GLU A 125 -4.18 -10.83 -2.42
CA GLU A 125 -4.70 -12.19 -2.54
C GLU A 125 -4.20 -12.89 -3.80
N GLY A 126 -4.08 -12.16 -4.87
CA GLY A 126 -3.62 -12.72 -6.14
C GLY A 126 -2.18 -13.22 -6.11
N ARG A 127 -1.43 -12.88 -5.05
CA ARG A 127 -0.04 -13.30 -4.90
C ARG A 127 0.11 -14.50 -3.97
N GLN A 128 -0.97 -14.99 -3.42
CA GLN A 128 -0.93 -16.15 -2.54
C GLN A 128 -0.96 -17.48 -3.35
#